data_a62485d7474737a2b2c0ed9b9e9167a8
#
_entry.id   a62485d7474737a2b2c0ed9b9e9167a8
#
_cell.length_a   1.000
_cell.length_b   1.000
_cell.length_c   1.000
_cell.angle_alpha   90.00
_cell.angle_beta   90.00
_cell.angle_gamma   90.00
#
_symmetry.space_group_name_H-M   'P 1'
#
loop_
_entity.id
_entity.type
_entity.pdbx_description
1 polymer ?
#
loop_
_entity_poly.entity_id
_entity_poly.type
_entity_poly.pdbx_seq_one_letter_code
_entity_poly.pdbx_strand_id
1 'polypeptide(L)'
;MNDVALKLEGVEKRYNKGLAGEIHVLRGAELRLKAGEMVALVAPSGAGKSTLLHMAGLLDTPDAGTVEIGGQMLSGKSDRQRTKARRQDIGFVYQFHHLLPEFSALENIALPQMANGVAKGAASERGRALLETVGVAHRADHRPAELSGGEQQRVAFCRALANKPRILLADEPTGNLDPTTSDQVFDALMTLVRETGLAALVATHNMELAARMDRVVRLENGLLVDG
;
A
#
# COMPACT_ATOMS: atom_id res chain seq x y z
N MET A 1 -12.05 20.47 7.62
CA MET A 1 -11.38 19.20 8.00
C MET A 1 -10.16 19.06 7.10
N ASN A 2 -9.04 18.57 7.61
CA ASN A 2 -7.83 18.39 6.79
C ASN A 2 -8.09 17.18 5.87
N ASP A 3 -8.30 17.46 4.58
CA ASP A 3 -8.68 16.46 3.56
C ASP A 3 -7.46 15.65 3.05
N VAL A 4 -6.29 15.86 3.66
CA VAL A 4 -5.03 15.24 3.27
C VAL A 4 -4.79 13.98 4.09
N ALA A 5 -4.78 12.82 3.41
CA ALA A 5 -4.52 11.53 4.03
C ALA A 5 -3.02 11.26 4.21
N LEU A 6 -2.20 11.64 3.20
CA LEU A 6 -0.74 11.52 3.22
C LEU A 6 -0.12 12.81 2.70
N LYS A 7 0.93 13.30 3.39
CA LYS A 7 1.74 14.43 2.95
C LYS A 7 3.22 14.09 3.12
N LEU A 8 3.95 14.24 2.04
CA LEU A 8 5.41 14.20 1.98
C LEU A 8 5.91 15.59 1.64
N GLU A 9 6.86 16.12 2.40
CA GLU A 9 7.48 17.42 2.15
C GLU A 9 8.98 17.32 2.19
N GLY A 10 9.64 17.61 1.06
CA GLY A 10 11.09 17.66 0.93
C GLY A 10 11.77 16.33 1.30
N VAL A 11 11.14 15.17 1.02
CA VAL A 11 11.65 13.87 1.44
C VAL A 11 12.90 13.50 0.68
N GLU A 12 14.02 13.32 1.41
CA GLU A 12 15.28 12.85 0.87
C GLU A 12 15.62 11.46 1.39
N LYS A 13 16.24 10.66 0.52
CA LYS A 13 16.80 9.36 0.92
C LYS A 13 18.07 9.03 0.14
N ARG A 14 19.10 8.67 0.91
CA ARG A 14 20.40 8.22 0.38
C ARG A 14 20.75 6.86 0.97
N TYR A 15 21.34 6.01 0.17
CA TYR A 15 21.92 4.75 0.60
C TYR A 15 23.45 4.81 0.47
N ASN A 16 24.15 4.03 1.30
CA ASN A 16 25.63 3.98 1.35
C ASN A 16 26.27 5.36 1.59
N LYS A 17 25.69 6.17 2.47
CA LYS A 17 26.17 7.52 2.78
C LYS A 17 27.66 7.54 3.15
N GLY A 18 28.42 8.43 2.48
CA GLY A 18 29.83 8.63 2.72
C GLY A 18 30.72 7.48 2.22
N LEU A 19 30.18 6.52 1.49
CA LEU A 19 30.91 5.40 0.90
C LEU A 19 31.02 5.54 -0.63
N ALA A 20 32.01 4.88 -1.20
CA ALA A 20 32.07 4.72 -2.65
C ALA A 20 30.80 3.99 -3.12
N GLY A 21 29.98 4.64 -3.97
CA GLY A 21 28.68 4.11 -4.40
C GLY A 21 27.48 4.66 -3.62
N GLU A 22 27.60 5.81 -2.98
CA GLU A 22 26.45 6.55 -2.45
C GLU A 22 25.42 6.80 -3.55
N ILE A 23 24.16 6.44 -3.28
CA ILE A 23 23.04 6.63 -4.19
C ILE A 23 22.03 7.55 -3.53
N HIS A 24 21.80 8.73 -4.12
CA HIS A 24 20.77 9.66 -3.71
C HIS A 24 19.48 9.36 -4.47
N VAL A 25 18.59 8.58 -3.86
CA VAL A 25 17.37 8.04 -4.50
C VAL A 25 16.24 9.05 -4.52
N LEU A 26 15.95 9.69 -3.38
CA LEU A 26 14.95 10.76 -3.27
C LEU A 26 15.67 12.07 -2.94
N ARG A 27 15.31 13.13 -3.66
CA ARG A 27 16.04 14.41 -3.66
C ARG A 27 15.16 15.61 -3.30
N GLY A 28 14.21 15.41 -2.39
CA GLY A 28 13.23 16.41 -2.01
C GLY A 28 11.84 16.09 -2.58
N ALA A 29 11.44 14.81 -2.53
CA ALA A 29 10.14 14.39 -3.04
C ALA A 29 8.99 15.03 -2.25
N GLU A 30 8.01 15.57 -2.97
CA GLU A 30 6.81 16.19 -2.43
C GLU A 30 5.56 15.50 -2.96
N LEU A 31 4.63 15.14 -2.08
CA LEU A 31 3.35 14.53 -2.45
C LEU A 31 2.27 14.94 -1.45
N ARG A 32 1.09 15.24 -1.98
CA ARG A 32 -0.14 15.34 -1.19
C ARG A 32 -1.17 14.40 -1.78
N LEU A 33 -1.68 13.49 -0.96
CA LEU A 33 -2.70 12.53 -1.32
C LEU A 33 -3.95 12.85 -0.50
N LYS A 34 -5.07 13.11 -1.17
CA LYS A 34 -6.33 13.44 -0.51
C LYS A 34 -7.07 12.16 -0.09
N ALA A 35 -7.94 12.28 0.90
CA ALA A 35 -8.85 11.19 1.25
C ALA A 35 -9.72 10.83 0.02
N GLY A 36 -9.87 9.52 -0.24
CA GLY A 36 -10.60 9.01 -1.40
C GLY A 36 -9.89 9.13 -2.75
N GLU A 37 -8.69 9.76 -2.81
CA GLU A 37 -7.92 9.91 -4.04
C GLU A 37 -7.07 8.66 -4.31
N MET A 38 -7.07 8.18 -5.55
CA MET A 38 -6.19 7.14 -6.04
C MET A 38 -5.16 7.73 -7.00
N VAL A 39 -3.89 7.64 -6.64
CA VAL A 39 -2.77 8.19 -7.41
C VAL A 39 -1.86 7.09 -7.91
N ALA A 40 -1.59 7.09 -9.20
CA ALA A 40 -0.56 6.25 -9.80
C ALA A 40 0.82 6.88 -9.62
N LEU A 41 1.78 6.08 -9.15
CA LEU A 41 3.21 6.43 -9.12
C LEU A 41 3.92 5.67 -10.23
N VAL A 42 4.34 6.37 -11.25
CA VAL A 42 5.04 5.75 -12.38
C VAL A 42 6.50 6.18 -12.43
N ALA A 43 7.36 5.24 -12.75
CA ALA A 43 8.79 5.50 -12.98
C ALA A 43 9.45 4.26 -13.60
N PRO A 44 10.62 4.41 -14.25
CA PRO A 44 11.44 3.27 -14.68
C PRO A 44 11.80 2.34 -13.52
N SER A 45 12.16 1.11 -13.84
CA SER A 45 12.68 0.18 -12.83
C SER A 45 13.95 0.76 -12.18
N GLY A 46 14.06 0.61 -10.86
CA GLY A 46 15.21 1.14 -10.09
C GLY A 46 15.18 2.65 -9.81
N ALA A 47 14.18 3.39 -10.28
CA ALA A 47 14.09 4.84 -10.06
C ALA A 47 13.76 5.26 -8.60
N GLY A 48 13.38 4.31 -7.73
CA GLY A 48 13.09 4.60 -6.32
C GLY A 48 11.62 4.53 -5.92
N LYS A 49 10.71 3.96 -6.73
CA LYS A 49 9.27 3.80 -6.38
C LYS A 49 9.09 3.11 -5.03
N SER A 50 9.69 1.94 -4.85
CA SER A 50 9.60 1.21 -3.58
C SER A 50 10.22 1.98 -2.41
N THR A 51 11.32 2.73 -2.64
CA THR A 51 11.89 3.63 -1.63
C THR A 51 10.88 4.69 -1.20
N LEU A 52 10.20 5.34 -2.15
CA LEU A 52 9.17 6.33 -1.84
C LEU A 52 8.01 5.71 -1.04
N LEU A 53 7.52 4.53 -1.46
CA LEU A 53 6.49 3.79 -0.73
C LEU A 53 6.95 3.41 0.69
N HIS A 54 8.22 3.03 0.88
CA HIS A 54 8.78 2.73 2.21
C HIS A 54 8.85 3.98 3.10
N MET A 55 9.19 5.15 2.54
CA MET A 55 9.13 6.43 3.30
C MET A 55 7.69 6.76 3.67
N ALA A 56 6.77 6.77 2.69
CA ALA A 56 5.35 7.02 2.90
C ALA A 56 4.73 6.06 3.91
N GLY A 57 5.16 4.80 3.88
CA GLY A 57 4.69 3.72 4.75
C GLY A 57 5.42 3.60 6.09
N LEU A 58 6.35 4.49 6.40
CA LEU A 58 7.12 4.48 7.65
C LEU A 58 7.93 3.18 7.86
N LEU A 59 8.20 2.42 6.80
CA LEU A 59 9.05 1.21 6.85
C LEU A 59 10.53 1.58 6.97
N ASP A 60 10.90 2.72 6.40
CA ASP A 60 12.23 3.29 6.55
C ASP A 60 12.11 4.77 7.01
N THR A 61 13.23 5.42 7.29
CA THR A 61 13.27 6.80 7.78
C THR A 61 13.92 7.69 6.71
N PRO A 62 13.30 8.81 6.34
CA PRO A 62 13.92 9.77 5.45
C PRO A 62 15.14 10.41 6.09
N ASP A 63 16.10 10.83 5.28
CA ASP A 63 17.30 11.54 5.70
C ASP A 63 17.04 13.01 5.95
N ALA A 64 16.08 13.58 5.22
CA ALA A 64 15.52 14.91 5.40
C ALA A 64 14.06 14.93 4.95
N GLY A 65 13.36 16.01 5.28
CA GLY A 65 11.95 16.17 4.97
C GLY A 65 11.03 15.51 5.98
N THR A 66 9.73 15.53 5.67
CA THR A 66 8.69 15.11 6.61
C THR A 66 7.66 14.19 5.99
N VAL A 67 7.10 13.29 6.82
CA VAL A 67 6.00 12.40 6.49
C VAL A 67 4.87 12.63 7.49
N GLU A 68 3.70 13.00 6.98
CA GLU A 68 2.49 13.22 7.76
C GLU A 68 1.36 12.32 7.23
N ILE A 69 0.65 11.64 8.14
CA ILE A 69 -0.49 10.78 7.81
C ILE A 69 -1.69 11.21 8.65
N GLY A 70 -2.80 11.54 7.99
CA GLY A 70 -4.03 11.97 8.67
C GLY A 70 -3.84 13.18 9.59
N GLY A 71 -2.98 14.14 9.23
CA GLY A 71 -2.66 15.32 10.02
C GLY A 71 -1.65 15.07 11.15
N GLN A 72 -1.11 13.86 11.29
CA GLN A 72 -0.11 13.53 12.30
C GLN A 72 1.29 13.46 11.68
N MET A 73 2.21 14.31 12.13
CA MET A 73 3.63 14.25 11.79
C MET A 73 4.25 12.97 12.37
N LEU A 74 4.79 12.10 11.50
CA LEU A 74 5.34 10.78 11.88
C LEU A 74 6.83 10.63 11.60
N SER A 75 7.42 11.45 10.73
CA SER A 75 8.88 11.57 10.64
C SER A 75 9.46 12.06 11.96
N GLY A 76 10.60 11.50 12.36
CA GLY A 76 11.25 11.82 13.64
C GLY A 76 10.57 11.23 14.89
N LYS A 77 9.46 10.49 14.76
CA LYS A 77 8.83 9.78 15.87
C LYS A 77 9.58 8.49 16.20
N SER A 78 9.41 8.04 17.44
CA SER A 78 9.98 6.76 17.90
C SER A 78 9.44 5.59 17.05
N ASP A 79 10.20 4.50 16.97
CA ASP A 79 9.78 3.30 16.23
C ASP A 79 8.45 2.73 16.76
N ARG A 80 8.22 2.80 18.08
CA ARG A 80 6.94 2.40 18.69
C ARG A 80 5.74 3.20 18.13
N GLN A 81 5.90 4.52 17.95
CA GLN A 81 4.84 5.38 17.41
C GLN A 81 4.62 5.12 15.91
N ARG A 82 5.70 4.95 15.15
CA ARG A 82 5.66 4.60 13.73
C ARG A 82 5.01 3.23 13.51
N THR A 83 5.38 2.23 14.34
CA THR A 83 4.77 0.88 14.31
C THR A 83 3.27 0.93 14.61
N LYS A 84 2.86 1.77 15.56
CA LYS A 84 1.43 1.97 15.85
C LYS A 84 0.70 2.54 14.62
N ALA A 85 1.26 3.58 13.99
CA ALA A 85 0.68 4.18 12.80
C ALA A 85 0.63 3.19 11.61
N ARG A 86 1.71 2.44 11.35
CA ARG A 86 1.73 1.38 10.32
C ARG A 86 0.60 0.39 10.52
N ARG A 87 0.38 -0.06 11.75
CA ARG A 87 -0.62 -1.07 12.08
C ARG A 87 -2.05 -0.56 11.95
N GLN A 88 -2.29 0.74 12.20
CA GLN A 88 -3.64 1.32 12.27
C GLN A 88 -4.03 2.10 11.02
N ASP A 89 -3.09 2.85 10.45
CA ASP A 89 -3.39 3.87 9.44
C ASP A 89 -2.92 3.49 8.04
N ILE A 90 -2.09 2.42 7.90
CA ILE A 90 -1.46 2.07 6.61
C ILE A 90 -1.80 0.63 6.23
N GLY A 91 -2.31 0.45 5.01
CA GLY A 91 -2.39 -0.83 4.33
C GLY A 91 -1.25 -0.97 3.34
N PHE A 92 -0.60 -2.14 3.30
CA PHE A 92 0.43 -2.45 2.31
C PHE A 92 0.03 -3.61 1.43
N VAL A 93 0.23 -3.43 0.12
CA VAL A 93 0.14 -4.47 -0.90
C VAL A 93 1.43 -4.50 -1.69
N TYR A 94 1.97 -5.70 -1.87
CA TYR A 94 3.21 -5.93 -2.62
C TYR A 94 2.94 -6.75 -3.88
N GLN A 95 3.89 -6.72 -4.80
CA GLN A 95 3.88 -7.55 -6.00
C GLN A 95 3.81 -9.04 -5.68
N PHE A 96 4.53 -9.49 -4.64
CA PHE A 96 4.35 -10.81 -4.02
C PHE A 96 3.37 -10.67 -2.87
N HIS A 97 2.40 -11.57 -2.78
CA HIS A 97 1.25 -11.45 -1.87
C HIS A 97 1.65 -11.49 -0.39
N HIS A 98 2.79 -12.14 -0.06
CA HIS A 98 3.30 -12.34 1.31
C HIS A 98 2.21 -12.83 2.27
N LEU A 99 1.32 -13.70 1.81
CA LEU A 99 0.38 -14.38 2.68
C LEU A 99 1.13 -15.38 3.57
N LEU A 100 0.65 -15.51 4.78
CA LEU A 100 1.19 -16.49 5.74
C LEU A 100 0.70 -17.88 5.32
N PRO A 101 1.59 -18.80 4.91
CA PRO A 101 1.20 -20.06 4.25
C PRO A 101 0.50 -21.05 5.20
N GLU A 102 0.72 -20.92 6.51
CA GLU A 102 0.12 -21.79 7.54
C GLU A 102 -1.34 -21.42 7.86
N PHE A 103 -1.77 -20.22 7.46
CA PHE A 103 -3.09 -19.66 7.75
C PHE A 103 -3.98 -19.63 6.52
N SER A 104 -5.28 -19.83 6.72
CA SER A 104 -6.27 -19.70 5.65
C SER A 104 -6.37 -18.25 5.14
N ALA A 105 -7.06 -18.02 4.02
CA ALA A 105 -7.36 -16.71 3.49
C ALA A 105 -8.03 -15.81 4.55
N LEU A 106 -9.05 -16.34 5.23
CA LEU A 106 -9.76 -15.61 6.29
C LEU A 106 -8.84 -15.28 7.47
N GLU A 107 -8.02 -16.23 7.90
CA GLU A 107 -7.09 -16.04 9.00
C GLU A 107 -6.02 -14.98 8.66
N ASN A 108 -5.48 -14.98 7.45
CA ASN A 108 -4.57 -13.92 6.98
C ASN A 108 -5.17 -12.51 7.12
N ILE A 109 -6.49 -12.37 6.95
CA ILE A 109 -7.21 -11.09 7.07
C ILE A 109 -7.55 -10.79 8.54
N ALA A 110 -7.85 -11.81 9.34
CA ALA A 110 -8.23 -11.64 10.74
C ALA A 110 -7.04 -11.30 11.65
N LEU A 111 -5.87 -11.88 11.39
CA LEU A 111 -4.68 -11.74 12.23
C LEU A 111 -4.26 -10.28 12.50
N PRO A 112 -4.15 -9.37 11.50
CA PRO A 112 -3.79 -7.98 11.77
C PRO A 112 -4.83 -7.25 12.62
N GLN A 113 -6.10 -7.61 12.55
CA GLN A 113 -7.16 -7.04 13.37
C GLN A 113 -7.04 -7.52 14.83
N MET A 114 -6.80 -8.83 15.01
CA MET A 114 -6.58 -9.41 16.32
C MET A 114 -5.32 -8.83 17.00
N ALA A 115 -4.26 -8.56 16.24
CA ALA A 115 -3.07 -7.86 16.72
C ALA A 115 -3.36 -6.41 17.19
N ASN A 116 -4.47 -5.81 16.72
CA ASN A 116 -5.01 -4.53 17.18
C ASN A 116 -6.04 -4.68 18.33
N GLY A 117 -6.23 -5.88 18.88
CA GLY A 117 -7.14 -6.13 19.98
C GLY A 117 -8.59 -6.42 19.59
N VAL A 118 -8.88 -6.61 18.29
CA VAL A 118 -10.23 -6.99 17.84
C VAL A 118 -10.46 -8.47 18.16
N ALA A 119 -11.63 -8.79 18.74
CA ALA A 119 -12.01 -10.16 19.05
C ALA A 119 -12.09 -11.02 17.75
N LYS A 120 -11.69 -12.30 17.85
CA LYS A 120 -11.62 -13.23 16.71
C LYS A 120 -12.92 -13.28 15.89
N GLY A 121 -14.08 -13.32 16.55
CA GLY A 121 -15.38 -13.34 15.87
C GLY A 121 -15.61 -12.13 14.98
N ALA A 122 -15.43 -10.91 15.52
CA ALA A 122 -15.58 -9.66 14.78
C ALA A 122 -14.53 -9.51 13.66
N ALA A 123 -13.29 -9.95 13.91
CA ALA A 123 -12.24 -9.96 12.90
C ALA A 123 -12.57 -10.89 11.73
N SER A 124 -13.13 -12.08 12.01
CA SER A 124 -13.56 -13.06 11.00
C SER A 124 -14.78 -12.57 10.21
N GLU A 125 -15.77 -11.97 10.88
CA GLU A 125 -16.94 -11.39 10.24
C GLU A 125 -16.54 -10.32 9.21
N ARG A 126 -15.69 -9.36 9.63
CA ARG A 126 -15.16 -8.34 8.72
C ARG A 126 -14.31 -8.95 7.61
N GLY A 127 -13.50 -9.98 7.92
CA GLY A 127 -12.70 -10.69 6.92
C GLY A 127 -13.57 -11.33 5.84
N ARG A 128 -14.67 -11.97 6.20
CA ARG A 128 -15.63 -12.55 5.25
C ARG A 128 -16.30 -11.48 4.38
N ALA A 129 -16.72 -10.36 4.97
CA ALA A 129 -17.30 -9.26 4.21
C ALA A 129 -16.31 -8.70 3.16
N LEU A 130 -15.03 -8.53 3.52
CA LEU A 130 -14.00 -8.10 2.56
C LEU A 130 -13.78 -9.13 1.44
N LEU A 131 -13.73 -10.42 1.76
CA LEU A 131 -13.60 -11.49 0.75
C LEU A 131 -14.80 -11.53 -0.19
N GLU A 132 -16.01 -11.22 0.31
CA GLU A 132 -17.22 -11.13 -0.50
C GLU A 132 -17.15 -9.96 -1.50
N THR A 133 -16.73 -8.76 -1.05
CA THR A 133 -16.54 -7.59 -1.93
C THR A 133 -15.60 -7.90 -3.12
N VAL A 134 -14.57 -8.72 -2.91
CA VAL A 134 -13.61 -9.07 -3.98
C VAL A 134 -13.92 -10.41 -4.67
N GLY A 135 -15.08 -11.02 -4.39
CA GLY A 135 -15.57 -12.22 -5.07
C GLY A 135 -14.83 -13.52 -4.75
N VAL A 136 -14.14 -13.61 -3.59
CA VAL A 136 -13.40 -14.81 -3.17
C VAL A 136 -13.84 -15.37 -1.81
N ALA A 137 -15.07 -15.08 -1.38
CA ALA A 137 -15.60 -15.57 -0.11
C ALA A 137 -15.64 -17.12 -0.03
N HIS A 138 -15.84 -17.80 -1.16
CA HIS A 138 -15.81 -19.25 -1.27
C HIS A 138 -14.44 -19.88 -0.99
N ARG A 139 -13.38 -19.06 -0.96
CA ARG A 139 -12.00 -19.44 -0.66
C ARG A 139 -11.58 -19.13 0.78
N ALA A 140 -12.47 -18.64 1.64
CA ALA A 140 -12.16 -18.17 2.99
C ALA A 140 -11.33 -19.15 3.82
N ASP A 141 -11.61 -20.44 3.71
CA ASP A 141 -10.99 -21.49 4.50
C ASP A 141 -9.79 -22.16 3.79
N HIS A 142 -9.47 -21.76 2.54
CA HIS A 142 -8.34 -22.28 1.77
C HIS A 142 -7.02 -21.62 2.21
N ARG A 143 -5.94 -22.39 2.16
CA ARG A 143 -4.57 -21.87 2.39
C ARG A 143 -4.00 -21.26 1.11
N PRO A 144 -2.98 -20.40 1.20
CA PRO A 144 -2.39 -19.75 0.04
C PRO A 144 -1.99 -20.71 -1.10
N ALA A 145 -1.46 -21.89 -0.78
CA ALA A 145 -1.07 -22.88 -1.77
C ALA A 145 -2.27 -23.46 -2.59
N GLU A 146 -3.49 -23.28 -2.11
CA GLU A 146 -4.73 -23.75 -2.76
C GLU A 146 -5.42 -22.64 -3.56
N LEU A 147 -4.83 -21.44 -3.60
CA LEU A 147 -5.36 -20.24 -4.26
C LEU A 147 -4.57 -19.95 -5.54
N SER A 148 -5.27 -19.53 -6.58
CA SER A 148 -4.62 -18.93 -7.76
C SER A 148 -3.91 -17.62 -7.40
N GLY A 149 -2.96 -17.17 -8.24
CA GLY A 149 -2.25 -15.92 -8.01
C GLY A 149 -3.18 -14.70 -7.86
N GLY A 150 -4.22 -14.63 -8.68
CA GLY A 150 -5.23 -13.56 -8.58
C GLY A 150 -6.10 -13.64 -7.31
N GLU A 151 -6.44 -14.85 -6.85
CA GLU A 151 -7.14 -15.04 -5.57
C GLU A 151 -6.24 -14.64 -4.39
N GLN A 152 -4.96 -15.05 -4.42
CA GLN A 152 -3.98 -14.64 -3.39
C GLN A 152 -3.84 -13.12 -3.31
N GLN A 153 -3.79 -12.44 -4.45
CA GLN A 153 -3.67 -10.98 -4.50
C GLN A 153 -4.92 -10.30 -3.94
N ARG A 154 -6.13 -10.79 -4.27
CA ARG A 154 -7.37 -10.27 -3.69
C ARG A 154 -7.43 -10.48 -2.17
N VAL A 155 -6.96 -11.62 -1.66
CA VAL A 155 -6.81 -11.84 -0.22
C VAL A 155 -5.80 -10.87 0.40
N ALA A 156 -4.68 -10.58 -0.26
CA ALA A 156 -3.70 -9.61 0.20
C ALA A 156 -4.28 -8.18 0.28
N PHE A 157 -5.17 -7.80 -0.67
CA PHE A 157 -5.92 -6.54 -0.59
C PHE A 157 -6.83 -6.50 0.64
N CYS A 158 -7.62 -7.56 0.86
CA CYS A 158 -8.47 -7.65 2.04
C CYS A 158 -7.67 -7.54 3.33
N ARG A 159 -6.50 -8.21 3.42
CA ARG A 159 -5.60 -8.12 4.57
C ARG A 159 -5.09 -6.69 4.78
N ALA A 160 -4.70 -5.99 3.72
CA ALA A 160 -4.24 -4.62 3.80
C ALA A 160 -5.33 -3.66 4.34
N LEU A 161 -6.60 -3.95 4.01
CA LEU A 161 -7.77 -3.13 4.40
C LEU A 161 -8.43 -3.58 5.72
N ALA A 162 -7.96 -4.66 6.32
CA ALA A 162 -8.58 -5.28 7.49
C ALA A 162 -8.73 -4.30 8.66
N ASN A 163 -7.74 -3.47 8.93
CA ASN A 163 -7.73 -2.49 10.02
C ASN A 163 -8.37 -1.14 9.68
N LYS A 164 -9.06 -1.01 8.53
CA LYS A 164 -9.64 0.28 8.06
C LYS A 164 -8.56 1.38 8.00
N PRO A 165 -7.48 1.18 7.25
CA PRO A 165 -6.40 2.16 7.18
C PRO A 165 -6.89 3.46 6.55
N ARG A 166 -6.11 4.55 6.71
CA ARG A 166 -6.35 5.84 6.04
C ARG A 166 -5.76 5.86 4.64
N ILE A 167 -4.65 5.14 4.46
CA ILE A 167 -3.94 5.06 3.19
C ILE A 167 -3.64 3.61 2.82
N LEU A 168 -3.67 3.34 1.52
CA LEU A 168 -3.18 2.12 0.90
C LEU A 168 -1.94 2.44 0.08
N LEU A 169 -0.88 1.71 0.30
CA LEU A 169 0.35 1.75 -0.48
C LEU A 169 0.49 0.43 -1.22
N ALA A 170 0.53 0.47 -2.55
CA ALA A 170 0.64 -0.72 -3.37
C ALA A 170 1.88 -0.63 -4.28
N ASP A 171 2.73 -1.65 -4.24
CA ASP A 171 3.92 -1.76 -5.08
C ASP A 171 3.71 -2.85 -6.12
N GLU A 172 3.48 -2.46 -7.39
CA GLU A 172 3.22 -3.34 -8.53
C GLU A 172 2.17 -4.44 -8.23
N PRO A 173 0.96 -4.08 -7.77
CA PRO A 173 0.01 -5.03 -7.18
C PRO A 173 -0.52 -6.09 -8.16
N THR A 174 -0.25 -5.97 -9.45
CA THR A 174 -0.65 -6.92 -10.49
C THR A 174 0.52 -7.39 -11.35
N GLY A 175 1.75 -7.02 -11.00
CA GLY A 175 2.94 -7.21 -11.84
C GLY A 175 3.33 -8.68 -12.10
N ASN A 176 2.81 -9.64 -11.33
CA ASN A 176 3.07 -11.07 -11.49
C ASN A 176 1.89 -11.84 -12.11
N LEU A 177 0.87 -11.14 -12.59
CA LEU A 177 -0.35 -11.74 -13.14
C LEU A 177 -0.39 -11.60 -14.66
N ASP A 178 -1.08 -12.52 -15.32
CA ASP A 178 -1.41 -12.36 -16.74
C ASP A 178 -2.35 -11.16 -16.96
N PRO A 179 -2.41 -10.60 -18.16
CA PRO A 179 -3.15 -9.36 -18.43
C PRO A 179 -4.63 -9.43 -18.00
N THR A 180 -5.33 -10.53 -18.32
CA THR A 180 -6.76 -10.69 -18.01
C THR A 180 -7.00 -10.76 -16.50
N THR A 181 -6.19 -11.52 -15.77
CA THR A 181 -6.25 -11.60 -14.31
C THR A 181 -5.85 -10.26 -13.67
N SER A 182 -4.85 -9.56 -14.24
CA SER A 182 -4.42 -8.24 -13.79
C SER A 182 -5.56 -7.24 -13.80
N ASP A 183 -6.33 -7.15 -14.89
CA ASP A 183 -7.49 -6.26 -14.99
C ASP A 183 -8.56 -6.57 -13.93
N GLN A 184 -8.92 -7.85 -13.78
CA GLN A 184 -9.92 -8.26 -12.78
C GLN A 184 -9.48 -7.95 -11.34
N VAL A 185 -8.21 -8.18 -11.04
CA VAL A 185 -7.63 -7.92 -9.72
C VAL A 185 -7.54 -6.42 -9.47
N PHE A 186 -7.21 -5.63 -10.49
CA PHE A 186 -7.17 -4.18 -10.39
C PHE A 186 -8.58 -3.58 -10.21
N ASP A 187 -9.61 -4.11 -10.88
CA ASP A 187 -11.01 -3.72 -10.67
C ASP A 187 -11.46 -3.97 -9.24
N ALA A 188 -11.07 -5.11 -8.66
CA ALA A 188 -11.35 -5.41 -7.26
C ALA A 188 -10.68 -4.40 -6.31
N LEU A 189 -9.43 -4.00 -6.60
CA LEU A 189 -8.72 -2.98 -5.84
C LEU A 189 -9.44 -1.63 -5.93
N MET A 190 -9.79 -1.19 -7.15
CA MET A 190 -10.52 0.06 -7.39
C MET A 190 -11.84 0.11 -6.61
N THR A 191 -12.60 -0.99 -6.65
CA THR A 191 -13.87 -1.12 -5.92
C THR A 191 -13.65 -0.94 -4.42
N LEU A 192 -12.71 -1.68 -3.84
CA LEU A 192 -12.38 -1.59 -2.42
C LEU A 192 -11.97 -0.16 -1.99
N VAL A 193 -11.12 0.50 -2.78
CA VAL A 193 -10.67 1.86 -2.47
C VAL A 193 -11.83 2.84 -2.51
N ARG A 194 -12.70 2.76 -3.52
CA ARG A 194 -13.86 3.67 -3.67
C ARG A 194 -14.92 3.43 -2.60
N GLU A 195 -15.24 2.17 -2.28
CA GLU A 195 -16.23 1.85 -1.25
C GLU A 195 -15.78 2.27 0.16
N THR A 196 -14.48 2.20 0.43
CA THR A 196 -13.93 2.55 1.75
C THR A 196 -13.58 4.04 1.89
N GLY A 197 -13.47 4.78 0.78
CA GLY A 197 -13.08 6.19 0.76
C GLY A 197 -11.65 6.44 1.24
N LEU A 198 -10.81 5.39 1.27
CA LEU A 198 -9.40 5.52 1.64
C LEU A 198 -8.59 6.16 0.50
N ALA A 199 -7.46 6.75 0.84
CA ALA A 199 -6.51 7.25 -0.16
C ALA A 199 -5.58 6.12 -0.62
N ALA A 200 -5.22 6.05 -1.90
CA ALA A 200 -4.32 5.02 -2.42
C ALA A 200 -3.18 5.59 -3.25
N LEU A 201 -1.95 5.14 -2.98
CA LEU A 201 -0.78 5.39 -3.82
C LEU A 201 -0.32 4.05 -4.39
N VAL A 202 -0.43 3.91 -5.72
CA VAL A 202 -0.16 2.66 -6.42
C VAL A 202 1.03 2.83 -7.37
N ALA A 203 2.16 2.24 -7.04
CA ALA A 203 3.29 2.17 -7.94
C ALA A 203 3.02 1.12 -9.03
N THR A 204 3.15 1.52 -10.28
CA THR A 204 2.99 0.62 -11.42
C THR A 204 3.82 1.10 -12.62
N HIS A 205 4.23 0.17 -13.45
CA HIS A 205 4.80 0.45 -14.78
C HIS A 205 3.75 0.28 -15.89
N ASN A 206 2.55 -0.21 -15.57
CA ASN A 206 1.46 -0.35 -16.52
C ASN A 206 0.70 0.98 -16.67
N MET A 207 0.91 1.64 -17.82
CA MET A 207 0.31 2.95 -18.10
C MET A 207 -1.21 2.89 -18.33
N GLU A 208 -1.75 1.74 -18.79
CA GLU A 208 -3.18 1.56 -18.97
C GLU A 208 -3.89 1.54 -17.62
N LEU A 209 -3.32 0.82 -16.65
CA LEU A 209 -3.84 0.81 -15.28
C LEU A 209 -3.65 2.18 -14.59
N ALA A 210 -2.50 2.84 -14.82
CA ALA A 210 -2.25 4.18 -14.28
C ALA A 210 -3.28 5.20 -14.76
N ALA A 211 -3.68 5.15 -16.03
CA ALA A 211 -4.67 6.05 -16.63
C ALA A 211 -6.10 5.89 -16.05
N ARG A 212 -6.37 4.80 -15.33
CA ARG A 212 -7.67 4.54 -14.68
C ARG A 212 -7.78 5.15 -13.29
N MET A 213 -6.68 5.69 -12.74
CA MET A 213 -6.62 6.36 -11.45
C MET A 213 -6.92 7.86 -11.58
N ASP A 214 -7.16 8.53 -10.47
CA ASP A 214 -7.59 9.94 -10.49
C ASP A 214 -6.47 10.88 -10.93
N ARG A 215 -5.20 10.51 -10.67
CA ARG A 215 -4.01 11.29 -11.02
C ARG A 215 -2.79 10.39 -11.20
N VAL A 216 -1.90 10.81 -12.08
CA VAL A 216 -0.59 10.17 -12.28
C VAL A 216 0.51 11.11 -11.76
N VAL A 217 1.47 10.58 -11.03
CA VAL A 217 2.72 11.26 -10.68
C VAL A 217 3.91 10.44 -11.17
N ARG A 218 4.94 11.12 -11.64
CA ARG A 218 6.17 10.48 -12.12
C ARG A 218 7.30 10.74 -11.16
N LEU A 219 8.08 9.70 -10.87
CA LEU A 219 9.32 9.85 -10.13
C LEU A 219 10.48 9.95 -11.13
N GLU A 220 11.03 11.17 -11.26
CA GLU A 220 12.11 11.50 -12.18
C GLU A 220 13.27 12.15 -11.41
N ASN A 221 14.47 11.59 -11.53
CA ASN A 221 15.69 12.11 -10.88
C ASN A 221 15.53 12.33 -9.36
N GLY A 222 14.71 11.51 -8.69
CA GLY A 222 14.46 11.59 -7.25
C GLY A 222 13.43 12.64 -6.83
N LEU A 223 12.75 13.28 -7.77
CA LEU A 223 11.68 14.24 -7.57
C LEU A 223 10.35 13.68 -8.11
N LEU A 224 9.24 14.13 -7.53
CA LEU A 224 7.91 13.85 -8.06
C LEU A 224 7.45 15.01 -8.93
N VAL A 225 6.97 14.67 -10.13
CA VAL A 225 6.39 15.62 -11.08
C VAL A 225 4.99 15.12 -11.48
N ASP A 226 4.09 16.05 -11.79
CA ASP A 226 2.78 15.69 -12.32
C ASP A 226 2.94 15.03 -13.70
N GLY A 227 2.17 13.95 -13.93
CA GLY A 227 2.27 13.10 -15.10
C GLY A 227 1.24 13.36 -16.17
#